data_01448fb052b64ed3847fb55cccec9abc
#
_entry.id   01448fb052b64ed3847fb55cccec9abc
#
_cell.length_a   1.000
_cell.length_b   1.000
_cell.length_c   1.000
_cell.angle_alpha   90.00
_cell.angle_beta   90.00
_cell.angle_gamma   90.00
#
_symmetry.space_group_name_H-M   'P 1'
#
loop_
_entity.id
_entity.type
_entity.pdbx_description
1 polymer ?
#
loop_
_entity_poly.entity_id
_entity_poly.type
_entity_poly.pdbx_seq_one_letter_code
_entity_poly.pdbx_strand_id
1 'polypeptide(L)'
;MIKELQLRILPEQAASEQSIKQYVAREKGLDVRTIHAVRTLKRSIDARQRTVYINLTVRIYINELPTDDEYAETYYPMVDEGPEVIVVGAGPGGLFAALRLIELGCRPIVVERGKDVHTRKRDIARISREHTVDPESNYSFGEGGAGAYSDGKLYTRSKKRGNVEKILNVFCQHGASTTILSDAHPHIGTDKLPRVIENMRETIRRCGGEVHFETRMDRLI
;
A
#
# COMPACT_ATOMS: atom_id res chain seq x y z
N MET A 1 15.94 25.89 1.21
CA MET A 1 15.47 26.07 -0.21
C MET A 1 15.10 24.73 -0.80
N ILE A 2 13.88 24.61 -1.33
CA ILE A 2 13.37 23.39 -1.96
C ILE A 2 13.45 23.52 -3.48
N LYS A 3 13.92 22.47 -4.17
CA LYS A 3 13.93 22.42 -5.65
C LYS A 3 13.47 21.05 -6.14
N GLU A 4 12.71 21.04 -7.22
CA GLU A 4 12.36 19.81 -7.94
C GLU A 4 13.23 19.68 -9.19
N LEU A 5 13.76 18.47 -9.41
CA LEU A 5 14.65 18.15 -10.52
C LEU A 5 14.15 16.90 -11.24
N GLN A 6 14.25 16.93 -12.56
CA GLN A 6 14.09 15.74 -13.40
C GLN A 6 15.48 15.21 -13.75
N LEU A 7 15.72 13.95 -13.49
CA LEU A 7 16.99 13.28 -13.70
C LEU A 7 16.79 12.06 -14.60
N ARG A 8 17.75 11.81 -15.47
CA ARG A 8 17.87 10.56 -16.23
C ARG A 8 19.26 10.02 -15.98
N ILE A 9 19.36 9.04 -15.08
CA ILE A 9 20.61 8.58 -14.48
C ILE A 9 20.75 7.06 -14.60
N LEU A 10 21.97 6.55 -14.39
CA LEU A 10 22.24 5.11 -14.39
C LEU A 10 21.66 4.43 -13.15
N PRO A 11 21.38 3.13 -13.20
CA PRO A 11 20.83 2.38 -12.05
C PRO A 11 21.65 2.52 -10.78
N GLU A 12 23.00 2.50 -10.87
CA GLU A 12 23.90 2.65 -9.73
C GLU A 12 23.75 4.03 -9.06
N GLN A 13 23.51 5.06 -9.86
CA GLN A 13 23.31 6.43 -9.37
C GLN A 13 21.93 6.64 -8.74
N ALA A 14 20.97 5.77 -9.08
CA ALA A 14 19.61 5.76 -8.56
C ALA A 14 19.40 4.72 -7.44
N ALA A 15 20.44 4.03 -6.99
CA ALA A 15 20.35 2.88 -6.08
C ALA A 15 19.94 3.26 -4.66
N SER A 16 20.26 4.47 -4.21
CA SER A 16 19.94 4.96 -2.87
C SER A 16 19.74 6.47 -2.86
N GLU A 17 19.10 6.99 -1.81
CA GLU A 17 19.00 8.44 -1.58
C GLU A 17 20.39 9.10 -1.58
N GLN A 18 21.36 8.46 -0.93
CA GLN A 18 22.73 8.96 -0.86
C GLN A 18 23.39 9.03 -2.25
N SER A 19 23.18 8.04 -3.10
CA SER A 19 23.72 8.02 -4.48
C SER A 19 23.09 9.16 -5.32
N ILE A 20 21.79 9.36 -5.19
CA ILE A 20 21.07 10.45 -5.86
C ILE A 20 21.57 11.81 -5.36
N LYS A 21 21.75 11.96 -4.05
CA LYS A 21 22.30 13.17 -3.42
C LYS A 21 23.68 13.53 -3.94
N GLN A 22 24.59 12.55 -4.02
CA GLN A 22 25.93 12.73 -4.57
C GLN A 22 25.88 13.12 -6.07
N TYR A 23 25.04 12.45 -6.86
CA TYR A 23 24.85 12.78 -8.26
C TYR A 23 24.37 14.22 -8.45
N VAL A 24 23.33 14.62 -7.73
CA VAL A 24 22.77 15.99 -7.81
C VAL A 24 23.77 17.03 -7.37
N ALA A 25 24.51 16.77 -6.28
CA ALA A 25 25.55 17.69 -5.81
C ALA A 25 26.60 17.95 -6.90
N ARG A 26 27.12 16.89 -7.51
CA ARG A 26 28.11 16.98 -8.61
C ARG A 26 27.54 17.69 -9.85
N GLU A 27 26.33 17.31 -10.28
CA GLU A 27 25.71 17.84 -11.50
C GLU A 27 25.33 19.33 -11.38
N LYS A 28 24.97 19.77 -10.18
CA LYS A 28 24.53 21.14 -9.90
C LYS A 28 25.61 22.01 -9.27
N GLY A 29 26.82 21.50 -9.05
CA GLY A 29 27.90 22.23 -8.40
C GLY A 29 27.59 22.63 -6.97
N LEU A 30 26.84 21.79 -6.23
CA LEU A 30 26.44 22.03 -4.86
C LEU A 30 27.37 21.27 -3.89
N ASP A 31 27.63 21.82 -2.71
CA ASP A 31 28.22 21.04 -1.64
C ASP A 31 27.20 19.99 -1.17
N VAL A 32 27.59 18.70 -1.23
CA VAL A 32 26.74 17.59 -0.83
C VAL A 32 26.21 17.72 0.62
N ARG A 33 26.98 18.40 1.49
CA ARG A 33 26.60 18.64 2.89
C ARG A 33 25.42 19.61 3.02
N THR A 34 25.20 20.47 2.04
CA THR A 34 24.07 21.41 2.05
C THR A 34 22.76 20.76 1.63
N ILE A 35 22.79 19.60 0.96
CA ILE A 35 21.61 18.85 0.61
C ILE A 35 21.25 17.94 1.80
N HIS A 36 20.27 18.32 2.59
CA HIS A 36 19.88 17.60 3.81
C HIS A 36 19.08 16.35 3.50
N ALA A 37 18.16 16.41 2.51
CA ALA A 37 17.36 15.27 2.09
C ALA A 37 17.07 15.30 0.59
N VAL A 38 16.78 14.14 0.03
CA VAL A 38 16.27 13.96 -1.34
C VAL A 38 15.05 13.05 -1.29
N ARG A 39 13.90 13.55 -1.70
CA ARG A 39 12.68 12.75 -1.79
C ARG A 39 12.39 12.41 -3.26
N THR A 40 12.23 11.13 -3.56
CA THR A 40 11.81 10.69 -4.90
C THR A 40 10.31 10.86 -5.04
N LEU A 41 9.87 11.72 -5.95
CA LEU A 41 8.46 11.97 -6.26
C LEU A 41 7.93 11.05 -7.37
N LYS A 42 8.82 10.66 -8.31
CA LYS A 42 8.48 9.76 -9.41
C LYS A 42 9.69 8.98 -9.84
N ARG A 43 9.50 7.69 -10.12
CA ARG A 43 10.53 6.78 -10.60
C ARG A 43 9.99 5.89 -11.71
N SER A 44 10.74 5.78 -12.81
CA SER A 44 10.44 4.82 -13.87
C SER A 44 11.72 4.32 -14.53
N ILE A 45 11.67 3.10 -15.08
CA ILE A 45 12.78 2.47 -15.79
C ILE A 45 12.63 2.75 -17.29
N ASP A 46 13.70 3.21 -17.91
CA ASP A 46 13.80 3.34 -19.36
C ASP A 46 14.81 2.33 -19.90
N ALA A 47 14.29 1.20 -20.39
CA ALA A 47 15.06 0.09 -20.96
C ALA A 47 14.87 -0.03 -22.50
N ARG A 48 14.46 1.05 -23.19
CA ARG A 48 14.24 1.04 -24.64
C ARG A 48 15.53 1.01 -25.46
N GLN A 49 16.67 1.30 -24.84
CA GLN A 49 17.99 1.29 -25.44
C GLN A 49 18.88 0.24 -24.76
N ARG A 50 20.06 -0.03 -25.34
CA ARG A 50 21.04 -0.95 -24.77
C ARG A 50 21.43 -0.57 -23.33
N THR A 51 21.59 0.72 -23.06
CA THR A 51 21.83 1.23 -21.71
C THR A 51 20.51 1.51 -21.02
N VAL A 52 20.31 0.90 -19.85
CA VAL A 52 19.14 1.14 -18.99
C VAL A 52 19.35 2.43 -18.22
N TYR A 53 18.33 3.28 -18.20
CA TYR A 53 18.29 4.50 -17.39
C TYR A 53 17.13 4.48 -16.42
N ILE A 54 17.30 5.18 -15.31
CA ILE A 54 16.24 5.47 -14.36
C ILE A 54 15.86 6.95 -14.53
N ASN A 55 14.58 7.17 -14.87
CA ASN A 55 14.02 8.52 -14.88
C ASN A 55 13.43 8.81 -13.50
N LEU A 56 13.88 9.88 -12.88
CA LEU A 56 13.45 10.35 -11.56
C LEU A 56 12.90 11.77 -11.64
N THR A 57 11.87 12.03 -10.88
CA THR A 57 11.56 13.39 -10.40
C THR A 57 11.88 13.39 -8.91
N VAL A 58 12.80 14.26 -8.49
CA VAL A 58 13.21 14.34 -7.09
C VAL A 58 13.01 15.74 -6.55
N ARG A 59 12.65 15.84 -5.27
CA ARG A 59 12.64 17.06 -4.50
C ARG A 59 13.85 17.06 -3.58
N ILE A 60 14.68 18.10 -3.68
CA ILE A 60 15.87 18.27 -2.85
C ILE A 60 15.66 19.39 -1.84
N TYR A 61 16.14 19.17 -0.62
CA TYR A 61 16.06 20.10 0.49
C TYR A 61 17.47 20.62 0.81
N ILE A 62 17.70 21.90 0.46
CA ILE A 62 19.01 22.54 0.59
C ILE A 62 18.97 23.47 1.81
N ASN A 63 19.85 23.21 2.80
CA ASN A 63 19.94 23.90 4.08
C ASN A 63 18.63 23.90 4.90
N GLU A 64 17.77 22.91 4.67
CA GLU A 64 16.52 22.72 5.42
C GLU A 64 16.15 21.22 5.42
N LEU A 65 15.38 20.79 6.40
CA LEU A 65 14.82 19.45 6.48
C LEU A 65 13.42 19.41 5.88
N PRO A 66 12.96 18.24 5.38
CA PRO A 66 11.57 18.06 5.04
C PRO A 66 10.65 18.39 6.23
N THR A 67 9.62 19.18 6.00
CA THR A 67 8.59 19.50 6.99
C THR A 67 7.28 18.78 6.75
N ASP A 68 7.13 18.17 5.57
CA ASP A 68 5.99 17.39 5.15
C ASP A 68 6.23 15.89 5.42
N ASP A 69 5.18 15.18 5.77
CA ASP A 69 5.22 13.74 5.96
C ASP A 69 5.50 13.01 4.64
N GLU A 70 6.04 11.78 4.74
CA GLU A 70 6.34 10.97 3.55
C GLU A 70 5.07 10.51 2.83
N TYR A 71 3.95 10.40 3.54
CA TYR A 71 2.62 10.06 3.02
C TYR A 71 1.53 10.81 3.78
N ALA A 72 0.37 10.99 3.16
CA ALA A 72 -0.76 11.63 3.80
C ALA A 72 -1.53 10.61 4.67
N GLU A 73 -1.62 10.90 5.96
CA GLU A 73 -2.41 10.07 6.88
C GLU A 73 -3.90 10.33 6.73
N THR A 74 -4.68 9.26 6.86
CA THR A 74 -6.13 9.32 6.99
C THR A 74 -6.50 9.20 8.45
N TYR A 75 -7.29 10.13 8.95
CA TYR A 75 -7.82 10.06 10.31
C TYR A 75 -9.00 9.12 10.39
N TYR A 76 -8.96 8.19 11.33
CA TYR A 76 -10.01 7.21 11.62
C TYR A 76 -10.56 7.47 13.04
N PRO A 77 -11.76 8.08 13.17
CA PRO A 77 -12.39 8.33 14.48
C PRO A 77 -12.87 7.03 15.14
N MET A 78 -13.14 7.09 16.44
CA MET A 78 -13.92 6.06 17.13
C MET A 78 -15.37 6.11 16.66
N VAL A 79 -15.95 4.93 16.38
CA VAL A 79 -17.29 4.81 15.80
C VAL A 79 -18.20 3.83 16.56
N ASP A 80 -17.90 3.57 17.83
CA ASP A 80 -18.66 2.63 18.67
C ASP A 80 -20.17 2.95 18.70
N GLU A 81 -20.50 4.24 18.73
CA GLU A 81 -21.89 4.76 18.76
C GLU A 81 -22.44 5.08 17.36
N GLY A 82 -21.66 4.81 16.31
CA GLY A 82 -22.04 5.12 14.92
C GLY A 82 -23.07 4.16 14.36
N PRO A 83 -23.79 4.56 13.27
CA PRO A 83 -24.70 3.67 12.59
C PRO A 83 -23.97 2.43 12.06
N GLU A 84 -24.52 1.24 12.32
CA GLU A 84 -23.94 -0.03 11.90
C GLU A 84 -24.13 -0.27 10.41
N VAL A 85 -23.08 -0.68 9.73
CA VAL A 85 -23.10 -1.04 8.31
C VAL A 85 -22.40 -2.38 8.10
N ILE A 86 -23.14 -3.36 7.59
CA ILE A 86 -22.58 -4.68 7.27
C ILE A 86 -21.78 -4.59 5.97
N VAL A 87 -20.53 -5.06 6.01
CA VAL A 87 -19.64 -5.21 4.86
C VAL A 87 -19.43 -6.69 4.58
N VAL A 88 -19.86 -7.16 3.43
CA VAL A 88 -19.73 -8.57 3.04
C VAL A 88 -18.42 -8.81 2.31
N GLY A 89 -17.54 -9.58 2.94
CA GLY A 89 -16.21 -9.95 2.47
C GLY A 89 -15.11 -9.03 2.99
N ALA A 90 -14.01 -9.63 3.50
CA ALA A 90 -12.78 -8.96 3.92
C ALA A 90 -11.70 -8.95 2.82
N GLY A 91 -12.10 -8.94 1.55
CA GLY A 91 -11.21 -8.68 0.42
C GLY A 91 -10.81 -7.21 0.34
N PRO A 92 -9.99 -6.79 -0.67
CA PRO A 92 -9.55 -5.40 -0.78
C PRO A 92 -10.71 -4.40 -0.78
N GLY A 93 -11.78 -4.69 -1.53
CA GLY A 93 -12.96 -3.84 -1.57
C GLY A 93 -13.64 -3.67 -0.23
N GLY A 94 -13.81 -4.76 0.53
CA GLY A 94 -14.45 -4.73 1.86
C GLY A 94 -13.59 -4.02 2.90
N LEU A 95 -12.28 -4.26 2.95
CA LEU A 95 -11.39 -3.59 3.88
C LEU A 95 -11.35 -2.07 3.65
N PHE A 96 -11.25 -1.62 2.39
CA PHE A 96 -11.30 -0.20 2.07
C PHE A 96 -12.70 0.40 2.31
N ALA A 97 -13.78 -0.35 2.07
CA ALA A 97 -15.14 0.07 2.40
C ALA A 97 -15.30 0.28 3.90
N ALA A 98 -14.82 -0.67 4.72
CA ALA A 98 -14.87 -0.57 6.18
C ALA A 98 -14.09 0.65 6.70
N LEU A 99 -12.84 0.87 6.21
CA LEU A 99 -12.07 2.05 6.57
C LEU A 99 -12.78 3.35 6.14
N ARG A 100 -13.41 3.35 4.96
CA ARG A 100 -14.17 4.52 4.49
C ARG A 100 -15.42 4.78 5.32
N LEU A 101 -16.10 3.75 5.77
CA LEU A 101 -17.24 3.87 6.70
C LEU A 101 -16.83 4.52 8.02
N ILE A 102 -15.67 4.14 8.57
CA ILE A 102 -15.12 4.78 9.77
C ILE A 102 -14.87 6.26 9.55
N GLU A 103 -14.26 6.65 8.41
CA GLU A 103 -14.08 8.08 8.08
C GLU A 103 -15.42 8.85 8.04
N LEU A 104 -16.51 8.16 7.69
CA LEU A 104 -17.86 8.73 7.61
C LEU A 104 -18.63 8.65 8.95
N GLY A 105 -18.00 8.18 10.02
CA GLY A 105 -18.62 8.04 11.33
C GLY A 105 -19.56 6.83 11.45
N CYS A 106 -19.48 5.87 10.54
CA CYS A 106 -20.26 4.64 10.57
C CYS A 106 -19.44 3.49 11.16
N ARG A 107 -20.08 2.61 11.95
CA ARG A 107 -19.47 1.41 12.51
C ARG A 107 -19.56 0.25 11.52
N PRO A 108 -18.45 -0.19 10.91
CA PRO A 108 -18.48 -1.33 9.99
C PRO A 108 -18.52 -2.65 10.78
N ILE A 109 -19.36 -3.58 10.32
CA ILE A 109 -19.38 -4.98 10.73
C ILE A 109 -19.02 -5.81 9.51
N VAL A 110 -17.75 -6.24 9.43
CA VAL A 110 -17.24 -7.02 8.31
C VAL A 110 -17.47 -8.49 8.56
N VAL A 111 -18.13 -9.19 7.63
CA VAL A 111 -18.33 -10.64 7.67
C VAL A 111 -17.55 -11.29 6.52
N GLU A 112 -16.66 -12.21 6.85
CA GLU A 112 -15.81 -12.93 5.89
C GLU A 112 -16.03 -14.43 6.02
N ARG A 113 -16.33 -15.09 4.89
CA ARG A 113 -16.60 -16.54 4.88
C ARG A 113 -15.36 -17.38 5.22
N GLY A 114 -14.19 -16.91 4.81
CA GLY A 114 -12.92 -17.59 5.06
C GLY A 114 -12.26 -17.17 6.36
N LYS A 115 -11.00 -17.57 6.50
CA LYS A 115 -10.19 -17.31 7.70
C LYS A 115 -9.37 -16.03 7.54
N ASP A 116 -8.77 -15.59 8.67
CA ASP A 116 -7.81 -14.50 8.67
C ASP A 116 -6.59 -14.81 7.78
N VAL A 117 -5.86 -13.76 7.39
CA VAL A 117 -4.76 -13.86 6.44
C VAL A 117 -3.65 -14.82 6.88
N HIS A 118 -3.39 -15.00 8.16
CA HIS A 118 -2.35 -15.92 8.63
C HIS A 118 -2.82 -17.37 8.68
N THR A 119 -4.03 -17.62 9.19
CA THR A 119 -4.61 -18.97 9.25
C THR A 119 -4.90 -19.51 7.86
N ARG A 120 -5.41 -18.68 6.95
CA ARG A 120 -5.65 -19.00 5.55
C ARG A 120 -4.38 -19.47 4.80
N LYS A 121 -3.19 -18.98 5.18
CA LYS A 121 -1.91 -19.43 4.60
C LYS A 121 -1.70 -20.95 4.73
N ARG A 122 -2.21 -21.55 5.83
CA ARG A 122 -2.13 -23.00 6.05
C ARG A 122 -3.06 -23.74 5.11
N ASP A 123 -4.28 -23.24 4.89
CA ASP A 123 -5.25 -23.85 3.97
C ASP A 123 -4.71 -23.83 2.52
N ILE A 124 -4.10 -22.72 2.11
CA ILE A 124 -3.45 -22.60 0.80
C ILE A 124 -2.27 -23.57 0.66
N ALA A 125 -1.45 -23.75 1.71
CA ALA A 125 -0.35 -24.69 1.69
C ALA A 125 -0.83 -26.16 1.54
N ARG A 126 -2.00 -26.51 2.10
CA ARG A 126 -2.63 -27.83 1.94
C ARG A 126 -3.05 -28.11 0.49
N ILE A 127 -3.45 -27.10 -0.26
CA ILE A 127 -3.78 -27.27 -1.69
C ILE A 127 -2.59 -27.84 -2.46
N SER A 128 -1.38 -27.29 -2.22
CA SER A 128 -0.17 -27.72 -2.90
C SER A 128 0.40 -29.06 -2.37
N ARG A 129 0.22 -29.34 -1.07
CA ARG A 129 0.81 -30.53 -0.41
C ARG A 129 -0.10 -31.75 -0.43
N GLU A 130 -1.39 -31.54 -0.23
CA GLU A 130 -2.38 -32.59 0.02
C GLU A 130 -3.46 -32.63 -1.06
N HIS A 131 -3.42 -31.71 -2.04
CA HIS A 131 -4.42 -31.53 -3.09
C HIS A 131 -5.85 -31.35 -2.53
N THR A 132 -5.96 -30.81 -1.31
CA THR A 132 -7.23 -30.59 -0.61
C THR A 132 -7.56 -29.11 -0.60
N VAL A 133 -8.76 -28.76 -1.11
CA VAL A 133 -9.27 -27.37 -1.13
C VAL A 133 -10.34 -27.23 -0.06
N ASP A 134 -10.13 -26.31 0.87
CA ASP A 134 -11.19 -25.86 1.78
C ASP A 134 -12.17 -24.96 0.98
N PRO A 135 -13.47 -25.30 0.87
CA PRO A 135 -14.42 -24.52 0.09
C PRO A 135 -14.67 -23.11 0.63
N GLU A 136 -14.41 -22.87 1.90
CA GLU A 136 -14.62 -21.58 2.56
C GLU A 136 -13.32 -20.78 2.73
N SER A 137 -12.13 -21.41 2.69
CA SER A 137 -10.84 -20.76 2.91
C SER A 137 -9.78 -21.29 1.93
N ASN A 138 -9.45 -20.53 0.90
CA ASN A 138 -8.59 -20.93 -0.20
C ASN A 138 -7.97 -19.73 -0.92
N TYR A 139 -7.49 -19.87 -2.17
CA TYR A 139 -6.95 -18.75 -2.95
C TYR A 139 -7.98 -17.64 -3.26
N SER A 140 -9.27 -17.96 -3.30
CA SER A 140 -10.33 -16.99 -3.64
C SER A 140 -10.97 -16.38 -2.40
N PHE A 141 -11.15 -17.18 -1.34
CA PHE A 141 -11.89 -16.82 -0.14
C PHE A 141 -11.00 -16.70 1.09
N GLY A 142 -11.30 -15.74 1.93
CA GLY A 142 -10.57 -15.37 3.13
C GLY A 142 -10.02 -13.94 3.06
N GLU A 143 -9.53 -13.46 4.18
CA GLU A 143 -9.05 -12.10 4.36
C GLU A 143 -8.01 -11.70 3.31
N GLY A 144 -8.14 -10.48 2.79
CA GLY A 144 -7.28 -9.94 1.72
C GLY A 144 -7.64 -10.43 0.32
N GLY A 145 -8.58 -11.38 0.17
CA GLY A 145 -9.05 -11.89 -1.12
C GLY A 145 -7.96 -12.64 -1.90
N ALA A 146 -8.17 -12.83 -3.20
CA ALA A 146 -7.24 -13.56 -4.08
C ALA A 146 -5.86 -12.90 -4.21
N GLY A 147 -5.77 -11.58 -3.94
CA GLY A 147 -4.52 -10.82 -4.03
C GLY A 147 -3.57 -10.98 -2.85
N ALA A 148 -4.03 -11.48 -1.70
CA ALA A 148 -3.26 -11.49 -0.44
C ALA A 148 -1.89 -12.19 -0.54
N TYR A 149 -1.78 -13.21 -1.37
CA TYR A 149 -0.55 -13.99 -1.60
C TYR A 149 0.03 -13.84 -3.00
N SER A 150 -0.37 -12.78 -3.71
CA SER A 150 0.25 -12.35 -4.96
C SER A 150 1.46 -11.45 -4.68
N ASP A 151 2.15 -11.00 -5.71
CA ASP A 151 3.21 -9.99 -5.60
C ASP A 151 2.69 -8.58 -5.24
N GLY A 152 1.38 -8.43 -5.06
CA GLY A 152 0.76 -7.17 -4.62
C GLY A 152 0.96 -6.03 -5.61
N LYS A 153 0.81 -6.30 -6.91
CA LYS A 153 0.82 -5.27 -7.95
C LYS A 153 -0.31 -4.28 -7.74
N LEU A 154 0.03 -3.00 -7.67
CA LEU A 154 -0.91 -1.90 -7.43
C LEU A 154 -1.14 -1.04 -8.69
N TYR A 155 -0.55 -1.42 -9.82
CA TYR A 155 -0.67 -0.68 -11.06
C TYR A 155 -2.10 -0.74 -11.61
N THR A 156 -2.64 0.44 -11.94
CA THR A 156 -3.92 0.57 -12.65
C THR A 156 -3.79 1.53 -13.81
N ARG A 157 -4.46 1.21 -14.93
CA ARG A 157 -4.62 2.13 -16.06
C ARG A 157 -5.78 3.10 -15.86
N SER A 158 -6.71 2.79 -14.96
CA SER A 158 -7.88 3.60 -14.67
C SER A 158 -7.53 4.71 -13.69
N LYS A 159 -7.42 5.94 -14.21
CA LYS A 159 -7.24 7.16 -13.41
C LYS A 159 -8.52 8.01 -13.32
N LYS A 160 -9.61 7.55 -13.96
CA LYS A 160 -10.85 8.33 -14.08
C LYS A 160 -11.83 8.13 -12.92
N ARG A 161 -11.69 7.06 -12.15
CA ARG A 161 -12.59 6.72 -11.06
C ARG A 161 -11.79 6.48 -9.78
N GLY A 162 -12.14 7.22 -8.73
CA GLY A 162 -11.49 7.13 -7.42
C GLY A 162 -10.11 7.81 -7.35
N ASN A 163 -9.66 8.04 -6.12
CA ASN A 163 -8.37 8.64 -5.83
C ASN A 163 -7.35 7.53 -5.54
N VAL A 164 -6.54 7.18 -6.55
CA VAL A 164 -5.51 6.14 -6.44
C VAL A 164 -4.45 6.55 -5.41
N GLU A 165 -4.10 7.84 -5.33
CA GLU A 165 -3.11 8.34 -4.39
C GLU A 165 -3.55 8.10 -2.94
N LYS A 166 -4.83 8.35 -2.62
CA LYS A 166 -5.39 8.03 -1.30
C LYS A 166 -5.23 6.55 -0.96
N ILE A 167 -5.49 5.64 -1.92
CA ILE A 167 -5.34 4.19 -1.69
C ILE A 167 -3.89 3.84 -1.37
N LEU A 168 -2.91 4.42 -2.10
CA LEU A 168 -1.49 4.18 -1.84
C LEU A 168 -1.07 4.74 -0.49
N ASN A 169 -1.55 5.93 -0.10
CA ASN A 169 -1.29 6.51 1.22
C ASN A 169 -1.86 5.63 2.34
N VAL A 170 -3.07 5.10 2.18
CA VAL A 170 -3.66 4.16 3.15
C VAL A 170 -2.81 2.90 3.28
N PHE A 171 -2.28 2.35 2.20
CA PHE A 171 -1.35 1.23 2.29
C PHE A 171 -0.05 1.61 3.03
N CYS A 172 0.52 2.79 2.79
CA CYS A 172 1.69 3.28 3.53
C CYS A 172 1.39 3.42 5.02
N GLN A 173 0.25 4.00 5.39
CA GLN A 173 -0.21 4.14 6.77
C GLN A 173 -0.34 2.78 7.48
N HIS A 174 -0.61 1.71 6.72
CA HIS A 174 -0.72 0.35 7.24
C HIS A 174 0.55 -0.50 7.06
N GLY A 175 1.69 0.13 6.72
CA GLY A 175 3.01 -0.50 6.73
C GLY A 175 3.57 -0.91 5.37
N ALA A 176 2.98 -0.47 4.26
CA ALA A 176 3.62 -0.57 2.97
C ALA A 176 4.77 0.44 2.85
N SER A 177 5.77 0.13 2.01
CA SER A 177 6.86 1.06 1.74
C SER A 177 6.37 2.31 1.00
N THR A 178 6.86 3.48 1.39
CA THR A 178 6.57 4.76 0.71
C THR A 178 7.04 4.80 -0.73
N THR A 179 7.90 3.86 -1.15
CA THR A 179 8.30 3.71 -2.56
C THR A 179 7.13 3.49 -3.51
N ILE A 180 6.01 2.90 -3.03
CA ILE A 180 4.81 2.69 -3.84
C ILE A 180 4.17 4.00 -4.31
N LEU A 181 4.44 5.13 -3.63
CA LEU A 181 3.92 6.45 -3.99
C LEU A 181 4.65 7.04 -5.20
N SER A 182 5.91 6.65 -5.41
CA SER A 182 6.78 7.20 -6.45
C SER A 182 6.99 6.28 -7.65
N ASP A 183 6.88 4.97 -7.48
CA ASP A 183 7.12 3.99 -8.52
C ASP A 183 6.02 4.00 -9.60
N ALA A 184 6.42 3.94 -10.88
CA ALA A 184 5.48 3.88 -12.00
C ALA A 184 4.66 2.58 -12.03
N HIS A 185 5.21 1.50 -11.50
CA HIS A 185 4.57 0.18 -11.35
C HIS A 185 4.72 -0.31 -9.90
N PRO A 186 3.97 0.28 -8.96
CA PRO A 186 4.13 -0.03 -7.55
C PRO A 186 3.66 -1.44 -7.22
N HIS A 187 4.37 -2.08 -6.28
CA HIS A 187 3.99 -3.36 -5.69
C HIS A 187 4.42 -3.44 -4.23
N ILE A 188 3.67 -4.16 -3.41
CA ILE A 188 3.95 -4.28 -1.97
C ILE A 188 4.87 -5.47 -1.68
N GLY A 189 4.73 -6.57 -2.41
CA GLY A 189 5.43 -7.83 -2.17
C GLY A 189 4.61 -8.84 -1.35
N THR A 190 4.80 -10.12 -1.65
CA THR A 190 4.05 -11.24 -1.07
C THR A 190 4.28 -11.46 0.42
N ASP A 191 5.42 -11.05 0.92
CA ASP A 191 5.81 -11.16 2.34
C ASP A 191 5.23 -10.03 3.19
N LYS A 192 5.05 -8.85 2.62
CA LYS A 192 4.59 -7.65 3.32
C LYS A 192 3.07 -7.46 3.26
N LEU A 193 2.44 -7.83 2.15
CA LEU A 193 1.02 -7.61 1.93
C LEU A 193 0.12 -8.23 3.02
N PRO A 194 0.37 -9.47 3.52
CA PRO A 194 -0.40 -10.03 4.62
C PRO A 194 -0.39 -9.16 5.89
N ARG A 195 0.75 -8.56 6.21
CA ARG A 195 0.87 -7.68 7.37
C ARG A 195 0.16 -6.35 7.18
N VAL A 196 0.18 -5.80 5.97
CA VAL A 196 -0.59 -4.58 5.65
C VAL A 196 -2.09 -4.85 5.81
N ILE A 197 -2.58 -5.99 5.32
CA ILE A 197 -3.97 -6.43 5.46
C ILE A 197 -4.34 -6.57 6.95
N GLU A 198 -3.50 -7.23 7.75
CA GLU A 198 -3.68 -7.35 9.19
C GLU A 198 -3.76 -5.98 9.87
N ASN A 199 -2.86 -5.06 9.56
CA ASN A 199 -2.85 -3.72 10.13
C ASN A 199 -4.13 -2.93 9.76
N MET A 200 -4.67 -3.11 8.56
CA MET A 200 -5.96 -2.52 8.17
C MET A 200 -7.10 -3.08 9.03
N ARG A 201 -7.15 -4.39 9.25
CA ARG A 201 -8.12 -5.03 10.15
C ARG A 201 -8.01 -4.50 11.57
N GLU A 202 -6.79 -4.40 12.09
CA GLU A 202 -6.58 -3.90 13.45
C GLU A 202 -6.97 -2.42 13.59
N THR A 203 -6.83 -1.62 12.54
CA THR A 203 -7.36 -0.25 12.52
C THR A 203 -8.89 -0.25 12.59
N ILE A 204 -9.57 -1.12 11.81
CA ILE A 204 -11.04 -1.26 11.86
C ILE A 204 -11.49 -1.60 13.28
N ARG A 205 -10.87 -2.60 13.91
CA ARG A 205 -11.20 -3.03 15.27
C ARG A 205 -10.92 -1.96 16.33
N ARG A 206 -9.76 -1.32 16.24
CA ARG A 206 -9.37 -0.26 17.18
C ARG A 206 -10.34 0.94 17.15
N CYS A 207 -10.95 1.20 16.01
CA CYS A 207 -11.91 2.29 15.85
C CYS A 207 -13.35 1.92 16.21
N GLY A 208 -13.59 0.71 16.76
CA GLY A 208 -14.92 0.23 17.19
C GLY A 208 -15.67 -0.59 16.14
N GLY A 209 -15.07 -0.82 14.95
CA GLY A 209 -15.63 -1.76 13.97
C GLY A 209 -15.39 -3.22 14.34
N GLU A 210 -16.08 -4.13 13.66
CA GLU A 210 -15.97 -5.57 13.88
C GLU A 210 -15.53 -6.30 12.62
N VAL A 211 -14.78 -7.40 12.80
CA VAL A 211 -14.41 -8.31 11.72
C VAL A 211 -14.61 -9.75 12.18
N HIS A 212 -15.55 -10.43 11.55
CA HIS A 212 -15.94 -11.80 11.83
C HIS A 212 -15.51 -12.72 10.69
N PHE A 213 -14.64 -13.69 11.02
CA PHE A 213 -14.22 -14.74 10.10
C PHE A 213 -15.13 -15.97 10.20
N GLU A 214 -15.02 -16.87 9.24
CA GLU A 214 -15.83 -18.09 9.15
C GLU A 214 -17.34 -17.77 9.22
N THR A 215 -17.71 -16.58 8.75
CA THR A 215 -19.06 -16.02 8.78
C THR A 215 -19.50 -15.70 7.36
N ARG A 216 -20.31 -16.58 6.76
CA ARG A 216 -20.79 -16.45 5.40
C ARG A 216 -22.19 -15.82 5.37
N MET A 217 -22.37 -14.81 4.55
CA MET A 217 -23.69 -14.31 4.22
C MET A 217 -24.30 -15.17 3.12
N ASP A 218 -25.38 -15.85 3.41
CA ASP A 218 -26.07 -16.74 2.46
C ASP A 218 -27.20 -16.04 1.70
N ARG A 219 -27.96 -15.18 2.38
CA ARG A 219 -29.09 -14.45 1.75
C ARG A 219 -29.46 -13.20 2.53
N LEU A 220 -30.06 -12.26 1.81
CA LEU A 220 -30.78 -11.13 2.39
C LEU A 220 -32.26 -11.51 2.53
N ILE A 221 -32.87 -11.20 3.67
CA ILE A 221 -34.28 -11.50 3.97
C ILE A 221 -35.07 -10.21 3.87
#